data_fd20a7d940e70b0a6d7047fc5669f276
#
_entry.id   fd20a7d940e70b0a6d7047fc5669f276
#
_cell.length_a   1.000
_cell.length_b   1.000
_cell.length_c   1.000
_cell.angle_alpha   90.00
_cell.angle_beta   90.00
_cell.angle_gamma   90.00
#
_symmetry.space_group_name_H-M   'P 1'
#
loop_
_entity.id
_entity.type
_entity.pdbx_description
1 polymer ?
#
loop_
_entity_poly.entity_id
_entity_poly.type
_entity_poly.pdbx_seq_one_letter_code
_entity_poly.pdbx_strand_id
1 'polypeptide(L)'
;MELYNMGSLRRIAVPSSIAKELLGRCREWSRGERPPAKVRMGGLVFGLQCIDERAVLVSESGSRFVVDEHAASLGERSMAVVGSTGFMGVAEAYRGSYYKLVPLPGGKPPTLEINGIHMHRVAGTDPWSDALAKASLVVKRGFRVLDTCTGLGYTSIAAIARGASLVYTVEVDEIVLQLAALNPWSHRLRDKRIRIILGDAVEVVRDFGDSAFDALIHDPPRFSKSTSSLYTLELYREFHRILRRGGRLFHYTGEPGRIRGLNLPGRVARLLREAGFEVLGFRRRALGLVAVKM
;
A
#
# COMPACT_ATOMS: atom_id res chain seq x y z
N MET A 1 -12.48 2.98 18.55
CA MET A 1 -11.83 2.58 17.27
C MET A 1 -11.82 1.07 17.15
N GLU A 2 -12.43 0.54 16.10
CA GLU A 2 -12.39 -0.90 15.79
C GLU A 2 -11.21 -1.21 14.87
N LEU A 3 -10.44 -2.25 15.21
CA LEU A 3 -9.28 -2.66 14.40
C LEU A 3 -9.72 -3.65 13.32
N TYR A 4 -9.33 -3.39 12.08
CA TYR A 4 -9.57 -4.27 10.95
C TYR A 4 -8.58 -5.44 10.97
N ASN A 5 -9.09 -6.66 10.81
CA ASN A 5 -8.28 -7.87 10.75
C ASN A 5 -8.17 -8.38 9.30
N MET A 6 -6.97 -8.41 8.79
CA MET A 6 -6.70 -8.92 7.43
C MET A 6 -6.88 -10.44 7.26
N GLY A 7 -7.19 -11.15 8.33
CA GLY A 7 -7.38 -12.60 8.30
C GLY A 7 -6.11 -13.39 7.96
N SER A 8 -6.26 -14.71 7.85
CA SER A 8 -5.19 -15.63 7.43
C SER A 8 -4.99 -15.60 5.91
N LEU A 9 -3.78 -15.91 5.45
CA LEU A 9 -3.43 -15.99 4.03
C LEU A 9 -4.01 -17.27 3.42
N ARG A 10 -5.25 -17.22 2.93
CA ARG A 10 -5.94 -18.35 2.26
C ARG A 10 -5.99 -18.21 0.75
N ARG A 11 -5.80 -17.03 0.22
CA ARG A 11 -5.81 -16.68 -1.20
C ARG A 11 -4.75 -15.63 -1.44
N ILE A 12 -4.15 -15.64 -2.64
CA ILE A 12 -3.18 -14.63 -3.07
C ILE A 12 -3.49 -14.20 -4.49
N ALA A 13 -3.13 -12.96 -4.81
CA ALA A 13 -3.15 -12.44 -6.17
C ALA A 13 -1.79 -12.68 -6.83
N VAL A 14 -1.79 -13.39 -7.95
CA VAL A 14 -0.59 -13.71 -8.74
C VAL A 14 -0.69 -13.00 -10.09
N PRO A 15 0.32 -12.18 -10.49
CA PRO A 15 0.38 -11.63 -11.83
C PRO A 15 0.31 -12.73 -12.90
N SER A 16 -0.46 -12.51 -13.96
CA SER A 16 -0.59 -13.50 -15.06
C SER A 16 0.76 -13.86 -15.69
N SER A 17 1.69 -12.90 -15.77
CA SER A 17 3.05 -13.13 -16.26
C SER A 17 3.83 -14.09 -15.35
N ILE A 18 3.70 -13.96 -14.04
CA ILE A 18 4.31 -14.90 -13.07
C ILE A 18 3.62 -16.26 -13.16
N ALA A 19 2.30 -16.32 -13.32
CA ALA A 19 1.60 -17.60 -13.51
C ALA A 19 2.10 -18.33 -14.75
N LYS A 20 2.28 -17.65 -15.89
CA LYS A 20 2.88 -18.22 -17.11
C LYS A 20 4.29 -18.75 -16.87
N GLU A 21 5.13 -17.97 -16.20
CA GLU A 21 6.50 -18.37 -15.86
C GLU A 21 6.53 -19.65 -14.99
N LEU A 22 5.68 -19.72 -13.97
CA LEU A 22 5.61 -20.86 -13.06
C LEU A 22 5.16 -22.14 -13.77
N LEU A 23 4.15 -22.06 -14.64
CA LEU A 23 3.72 -23.20 -15.44
C LEU A 23 4.78 -23.62 -16.45
N GLY A 24 5.50 -22.68 -17.08
CA GLY A 24 6.65 -22.98 -17.92
C GLY A 24 7.71 -23.79 -17.19
N ARG A 25 8.08 -23.36 -15.98
CA ARG A 25 9.03 -24.09 -15.11
C ARG A 25 8.53 -25.51 -14.77
N CYS A 26 7.23 -25.70 -14.56
CA CYS A 26 6.69 -27.01 -14.26
C CYS A 26 6.73 -27.96 -15.47
N ARG A 27 6.53 -27.43 -16.68
CA ARG A 27 6.72 -28.21 -17.91
C ARG A 27 8.19 -28.60 -18.17
N GLU A 28 9.15 -27.73 -17.83
CA GLU A 28 10.58 -28.02 -17.87
C GLU A 28 10.92 -29.11 -16.86
N TRP A 29 10.35 -29.05 -15.65
CA TRP A 29 10.55 -30.08 -14.61
C TRP A 29 10.08 -31.45 -15.06
N SER A 30 8.93 -31.55 -15.74
CA SER A 30 8.45 -32.84 -16.27
C SER A 30 9.34 -33.41 -17.36
N ARG A 31 10.24 -32.62 -17.96
CA ARG A 31 11.27 -33.05 -18.93
C ARG A 31 12.62 -33.37 -18.29
N GLY A 32 12.72 -33.37 -16.95
CA GLY A 32 13.94 -33.70 -16.21
C GLY A 32 14.82 -32.53 -15.80
N GLU A 33 14.47 -31.29 -16.20
CA GLU A 33 15.13 -30.07 -15.77
C GLU A 33 14.59 -29.65 -14.38
N ARG A 34 15.50 -29.26 -13.46
CA ARG A 34 15.09 -28.84 -12.11
C ARG A 34 15.14 -27.32 -11.96
N PRO A 35 14.02 -26.60 -12.16
CA PRO A 35 13.95 -25.16 -11.94
C PRO A 35 14.14 -24.78 -10.45
N PRO A 36 14.43 -23.52 -10.15
CA PRO A 36 14.55 -23.04 -8.77
C PRO A 36 13.32 -23.39 -7.94
N ALA A 37 13.52 -24.10 -6.83
CA ALA A 37 12.45 -24.57 -5.96
C ALA A 37 11.79 -23.44 -5.12
N LYS A 38 12.25 -22.20 -5.24
CA LYS A 38 11.73 -21.05 -4.47
C LYS A 38 11.24 -19.94 -5.39
N VAL A 39 10.08 -19.36 -5.02
CA VAL A 39 9.44 -18.23 -5.69
C VAL A 39 9.28 -17.10 -4.68
N ARG A 40 9.67 -15.89 -5.07
CA ARG A 40 9.49 -14.69 -4.23
C ARG A 40 8.46 -13.76 -4.85
N MET A 41 7.47 -13.37 -4.06
CA MET A 41 6.50 -12.33 -4.42
C MET A 41 6.31 -11.40 -3.22
N GLY A 42 6.71 -10.16 -3.38
CA GLY A 42 6.68 -9.18 -2.28
C GLY A 42 7.53 -9.64 -1.09
N GLY A 43 6.93 -9.66 0.08
CA GLY A 43 7.56 -10.12 1.32
C GLY A 43 7.47 -11.63 1.57
N LEU A 44 6.86 -12.39 0.65
CA LEU A 44 6.62 -13.81 0.79
C LEU A 44 7.63 -14.63 -0.01
N VAL A 45 8.02 -15.75 0.57
CA VAL A 45 8.82 -16.81 -0.09
C VAL A 45 7.99 -18.07 -0.11
N PHE A 46 7.86 -18.68 -1.27
CA PHE A 46 7.14 -19.92 -1.47
C PHE A 46 8.08 -21.02 -1.95
N GLY A 47 7.88 -22.24 -1.48
CA GLY A 47 8.35 -23.42 -2.15
C GLY A 47 7.52 -23.66 -3.42
N LEU A 48 8.17 -24.03 -4.53
CA LEU A 48 7.50 -24.44 -5.76
C LEU A 48 7.45 -25.97 -5.83
N GLN A 49 6.26 -26.51 -6.02
CA GLN A 49 6.01 -27.92 -6.35
C GLN A 49 5.26 -27.96 -7.68
N CYS A 50 5.56 -28.94 -8.50
CA CYS A 50 4.88 -29.17 -9.76
C CYS A 50 4.08 -30.48 -9.67
N ILE A 51 2.77 -30.40 -9.86
CA ILE A 51 1.84 -31.52 -9.75
C ILE A 51 0.88 -31.45 -10.94
N ASP A 52 0.88 -32.47 -11.81
CA ASP A 52 0.01 -32.53 -13.00
C ASP A 52 0.05 -31.24 -13.82
N GLU A 53 1.26 -30.77 -14.17
CA GLU A 53 1.52 -29.51 -14.91
C GLU A 53 1.06 -28.22 -14.21
N ARG A 54 0.53 -28.30 -12.99
CA ARG A 54 0.18 -27.14 -12.18
C ARG A 54 1.34 -26.74 -11.28
N ALA A 55 1.48 -25.44 -11.06
CA ALA A 55 2.44 -24.93 -10.10
C ALA A 55 1.77 -24.75 -8.74
N VAL A 56 2.27 -25.42 -7.71
CA VAL A 56 1.78 -25.30 -6.34
C VAL A 56 2.79 -24.48 -5.53
N LEU A 57 2.39 -23.31 -5.11
CA LEU A 57 3.14 -22.43 -4.22
C LEU A 57 2.83 -22.81 -2.78
N VAL A 58 3.86 -23.16 -2.00
CA VAL A 58 3.73 -23.54 -0.59
C VAL A 58 4.39 -22.48 0.26
N SER A 59 3.61 -21.80 1.12
CA SER A 59 4.16 -20.81 2.06
C SER A 59 4.92 -21.46 3.20
N GLU A 60 5.70 -20.66 3.95
CA GLU A 60 6.40 -21.13 5.17
C GLU A 60 5.42 -21.68 6.23
N SER A 61 4.18 -21.18 6.28
CA SER A 61 3.13 -21.69 7.18
C SER A 61 2.42 -22.93 6.65
N GLY A 62 2.84 -23.48 5.49
CA GLY A 62 2.22 -24.66 4.88
C GLY A 62 0.98 -24.38 4.04
N SER A 63 0.54 -23.13 3.91
CA SER A 63 -0.57 -22.77 3.01
C SER A 63 -0.20 -23.04 1.56
N ARG A 64 -1.13 -23.65 0.81
CA ARG A 64 -0.94 -24.04 -0.59
C ARG A 64 -1.77 -23.17 -1.51
N PHE A 65 -1.20 -22.76 -2.65
CA PHE A 65 -1.85 -21.94 -3.68
C PHE A 65 -1.56 -22.58 -5.03
N VAL A 66 -2.60 -23.05 -5.70
CA VAL A 66 -2.49 -23.74 -6.97
C VAL A 66 -2.63 -22.74 -8.11
N VAL A 67 -1.60 -22.64 -8.93
CA VAL A 67 -1.57 -21.82 -10.16
C VAL A 67 -1.77 -22.76 -11.34
N ASP A 68 -2.81 -22.50 -12.12
CA ASP A 68 -3.26 -23.28 -13.26
C ASP A 68 -3.30 -22.44 -14.56
N GLU A 69 -3.69 -23.06 -15.67
CA GLU A 69 -3.77 -22.41 -16.98
C GLU A 69 -4.77 -21.23 -17.00
N HIS A 70 -5.84 -21.25 -16.21
CA HIS A 70 -6.77 -20.12 -16.13
C HIS A 70 -6.08 -18.89 -15.54
N ALA A 71 -5.25 -19.08 -14.50
CA ALA A 71 -4.46 -17.99 -13.92
C ALA A 71 -3.46 -17.41 -14.94
N ALA A 72 -2.88 -18.24 -15.80
CA ALA A 72 -1.94 -17.84 -16.82
C ALA A 72 -2.62 -17.21 -18.08
N SER A 73 -3.85 -17.57 -18.38
CA SER A 73 -4.56 -17.08 -19.58
C SER A 73 -5.03 -15.62 -19.47
N LEU A 74 -4.99 -15.02 -18.29
CA LEU A 74 -5.39 -13.63 -18.10
C LEU A 74 -4.48 -12.66 -18.85
N GLY A 75 -5.03 -11.48 -19.18
CA GLY A 75 -4.27 -10.38 -19.77
C GLY A 75 -3.16 -9.86 -18.84
N GLU A 76 -2.13 -9.25 -19.40
CA GLU A 76 -0.94 -8.78 -18.69
C GLU A 76 -1.23 -7.75 -17.56
N ARG A 77 -2.33 -7.01 -17.69
CA ARG A 77 -2.80 -6.06 -16.68
C ARG A 77 -3.67 -6.70 -15.59
N SER A 78 -3.66 -8.01 -15.46
CA SER A 78 -4.51 -8.73 -14.51
C SER A 78 -3.69 -9.58 -13.54
N MET A 79 -4.21 -9.71 -12.33
CA MET A 79 -3.69 -10.61 -11.31
C MET A 79 -4.75 -11.67 -10.99
N ALA A 80 -4.38 -12.94 -11.12
CA ALA A 80 -5.24 -14.06 -10.78
C ALA A 80 -5.33 -14.24 -9.26
N VAL A 81 -6.51 -14.37 -8.71
CA VAL A 81 -6.69 -14.83 -7.34
C VAL A 81 -6.64 -16.35 -7.34
N VAL A 82 -5.71 -16.91 -6.59
CA VAL A 82 -5.51 -18.36 -6.47
C VAL A 82 -5.61 -18.80 -5.02
N GLY A 83 -6.17 -19.98 -4.81
CA GLY A 83 -6.30 -20.62 -3.51
C GLY A 83 -5.80 -22.07 -3.55
N SER A 84 -6.18 -22.88 -2.56
CA SER A 84 -5.75 -24.28 -2.45
C SER A 84 -6.31 -25.19 -3.57
N THR A 85 -7.38 -24.78 -4.24
CA THR A 85 -8.05 -25.54 -5.30
C THR A 85 -7.73 -25.05 -6.72
N GLY A 86 -7.06 -23.90 -6.86
CA GLY A 86 -6.72 -23.30 -8.16
C GLY A 86 -7.22 -21.87 -8.31
N PHE A 87 -7.47 -21.48 -9.56
CA PHE A 87 -7.98 -20.17 -9.94
C PHE A 87 -9.38 -19.91 -9.35
N MET A 88 -9.55 -18.74 -8.75
CA MET A 88 -10.79 -18.31 -8.09
C MET A 88 -11.41 -17.04 -8.70
N GLY A 89 -10.69 -16.37 -9.59
CA GLY A 89 -11.14 -15.12 -10.21
C GLY A 89 -10.00 -14.13 -10.44
N VAL A 90 -10.34 -12.89 -10.74
CA VAL A 90 -9.40 -11.79 -10.93
C VAL A 90 -9.37 -10.93 -9.66
N ALA A 91 -8.22 -10.32 -9.36
CA ALA A 91 -8.08 -9.41 -8.22
C ALA A 91 -8.69 -8.04 -8.55
N GLU A 92 -10.01 -8.02 -8.66
CA GLU A 92 -10.85 -6.87 -8.96
C GLU A 92 -12.18 -6.93 -8.20
N ALA A 93 -12.83 -5.78 -8.03
CA ALA A 93 -14.12 -5.67 -7.38
C ALA A 93 -14.92 -4.49 -7.96
N TYR A 94 -16.23 -4.54 -7.85
CA TYR A 94 -17.13 -3.45 -8.17
C TYR A 94 -18.09 -3.18 -7.01
N ARG A 95 -18.05 -1.95 -6.49
CA ARG A 95 -19.00 -1.44 -5.48
C ARG A 95 -19.16 0.06 -5.66
N GLY A 96 -19.99 0.45 -6.64
CA GLY A 96 -20.12 1.85 -7.03
C GLY A 96 -18.91 2.42 -7.79
N SER A 97 -17.71 1.87 -7.56
CA SER A 97 -16.47 2.09 -8.31
C SER A 97 -15.89 0.75 -8.73
N TYR A 98 -15.07 0.76 -9.78
CA TYR A 98 -14.33 -0.41 -10.23
C TYR A 98 -12.91 -0.36 -9.66
N TYR A 99 -12.53 -1.42 -8.95
CA TYR A 99 -11.23 -1.57 -8.29
C TYR A 99 -10.47 -2.73 -8.91
N LYS A 100 -9.18 -2.56 -9.12
CA LYS A 100 -8.34 -3.61 -9.70
C LYS A 100 -6.90 -3.54 -9.18
N LEU A 101 -6.31 -4.69 -8.86
CA LEU A 101 -4.86 -4.80 -8.72
C LEU A 101 -4.23 -4.92 -10.11
N VAL A 102 -3.33 -3.99 -10.41
CA VAL A 102 -2.62 -3.96 -11.68
C VAL A 102 -1.15 -4.28 -11.45
N PRO A 103 -0.64 -5.40 -12.01
CA PRO A 103 0.76 -5.76 -11.89
C PRO A 103 1.64 -4.76 -12.63
N LEU A 104 2.86 -4.57 -12.15
CA LEU A 104 3.87 -3.75 -12.82
C LEU A 104 4.98 -4.64 -13.38
N PRO A 105 5.60 -4.24 -14.50
CA PRO A 105 6.69 -4.99 -15.12
C PRO A 105 7.89 -5.19 -14.17
N GLY A 106 8.63 -6.28 -14.36
CA GLY A 106 9.85 -6.56 -13.62
C GLY A 106 9.61 -7.01 -12.17
N GLY A 107 8.46 -7.63 -11.86
CA GLY A 107 8.15 -8.15 -10.52
C GLY A 107 8.00 -7.08 -9.45
N LYS A 108 7.77 -5.83 -9.84
CA LYS A 108 7.53 -4.71 -8.94
C LYS A 108 6.20 -4.85 -8.21
N PRO A 109 6.04 -4.20 -7.04
CA PRO A 109 4.76 -4.16 -6.33
C PRO A 109 3.64 -3.65 -7.23
N PRO A 110 2.47 -4.31 -7.27
CA PRO A 110 1.34 -3.87 -8.07
C PRO A 110 0.80 -2.52 -7.58
N THR A 111 0.07 -1.83 -8.45
CA THR A 111 -0.72 -0.67 -8.05
C THR A 111 -2.19 -1.03 -7.91
N LEU A 112 -2.90 -0.27 -7.09
CA LEU A 112 -4.36 -0.24 -7.09
C LEU A 112 -4.81 0.75 -8.16
N GLU A 113 -5.76 0.33 -9.00
CA GLU A 113 -6.48 1.18 -9.94
C GLU A 113 -7.93 1.31 -9.50
N ILE A 114 -8.43 2.53 -9.41
CA ILE A 114 -9.84 2.82 -9.11
C ILE A 114 -10.40 3.65 -10.26
N ASN A 115 -11.43 3.14 -10.95
CA ASN A 115 -12.04 3.76 -12.14
C ASN A 115 -11.00 4.19 -13.20
N GLY A 116 -10.01 3.34 -13.47
CA GLY A 116 -8.95 3.60 -14.44
C GLY A 116 -7.81 4.51 -13.94
N ILE A 117 -7.85 4.96 -12.69
CA ILE A 117 -6.82 5.85 -12.12
C ILE A 117 -5.92 5.06 -11.17
N HIS A 118 -4.61 5.08 -11.43
CA HIS A 118 -3.64 4.48 -10.50
C HIS A 118 -3.54 5.28 -9.20
N MET A 119 -3.64 4.59 -8.08
CA MET A 119 -3.54 5.19 -6.74
C MET A 119 -2.09 5.39 -6.29
N HIS A 120 -1.14 4.68 -6.88
CA HIS A 120 0.28 4.82 -6.58
C HIS A 120 1.03 5.48 -7.75
N ARG A 121 2.19 6.05 -7.43
CA ARG A 121 3.12 6.53 -8.45
C ARG A 121 3.80 5.33 -9.12
N VAL A 122 3.73 5.31 -10.46
CA VAL A 122 4.34 4.24 -11.29
C VAL A 122 5.27 4.81 -12.37
N ALA A 123 5.17 6.11 -12.67
CA ALA A 123 6.04 6.79 -13.62
C ALA A 123 7.33 7.25 -12.94
N GLY A 124 8.49 6.80 -13.44
CA GLY A 124 9.80 7.13 -12.91
C GLY A 124 10.14 6.54 -11.54
N THR A 125 9.26 5.71 -10.99
CA THR A 125 9.41 5.01 -9.71
C THR A 125 8.51 3.77 -9.66
N ASP A 126 8.42 3.12 -8.52
CA ASP A 126 7.45 2.08 -8.23
C ASP A 126 6.80 2.33 -6.85
N PRO A 127 5.68 1.67 -6.53
CA PRO A 127 4.95 1.91 -5.27
C PRO A 127 5.78 1.72 -4.01
N TRP A 128 6.70 0.74 -3.99
CA TRP A 128 7.55 0.49 -2.82
C TRP A 128 8.63 1.56 -2.66
N SER A 129 9.33 1.89 -3.73
CA SER A 129 10.38 2.92 -3.73
C SER A 129 9.83 4.29 -3.34
N ASP A 130 8.62 4.63 -3.82
CA ASP A 130 7.92 5.85 -3.46
C ASP A 130 7.52 5.88 -1.98
N ALA A 131 6.93 4.79 -1.48
CA ALA A 131 6.55 4.66 -0.07
C ALA A 131 7.75 4.75 0.87
N LEU A 132 8.86 4.08 0.51
CA LEU A 132 10.10 4.13 1.29
C LEU A 132 10.71 5.55 1.30
N ALA A 133 10.66 6.27 0.16
CA ALA A 133 11.10 7.65 0.09
C ALA A 133 10.27 8.56 1.01
N LYS A 134 8.94 8.42 1.04
CA LYS A 134 8.02 9.16 1.92
C LYS A 134 8.32 8.88 3.39
N ALA A 135 8.34 7.60 3.79
CA ALA A 135 8.60 7.19 5.16
C ALA A 135 9.97 7.66 5.67
N SER A 136 11.02 7.61 4.82
CA SER A 136 12.37 8.02 5.21
C SER A 136 12.53 9.51 5.56
N LEU A 137 11.58 10.36 5.13
CA LEU A 137 11.59 11.79 5.44
C LEU A 137 11.17 12.10 6.88
N VAL A 138 10.34 11.24 7.48
CA VAL A 138 9.69 11.54 8.76
C VAL A 138 9.85 10.44 9.81
N VAL A 139 10.04 9.18 9.41
CA VAL A 139 10.09 8.03 10.33
C VAL A 139 11.53 7.75 10.79
N LYS A 140 11.70 7.58 12.09
CA LYS A 140 12.94 7.10 12.73
C LYS A 140 12.65 5.83 13.54
N ARG A 141 13.72 5.11 13.92
CA ARG A 141 13.62 3.93 14.77
C ARG A 141 12.95 4.26 16.10
N GLY A 142 12.04 3.39 16.53
CA GLY A 142 11.29 3.53 17.77
C GLY A 142 10.04 4.41 17.68
N PHE A 143 9.81 5.10 16.56
CA PHE A 143 8.68 6.02 16.42
C PHE A 143 7.32 5.31 16.40
N ARG A 144 6.33 5.99 16.97
CA ARG A 144 4.90 5.72 16.79
C ARG A 144 4.42 6.57 15.61
N VAL A 145 3.85 5.94 14.61
CA VAL A 145 3.49 6.56 13.33
C VAL A 145 1.99 6.46 13.08
N LEU A 146 1.39 7.53 12.60
CA LEU A 146 0.07 7.50 11.97
C LEU A 146 0.23 7.62 10.45
N ASP A 147 -0.41 6.72 9.70
CA ASP A 147 -0.56 6.71 8.26
C ASP A 147 -2.05 6.85 7.93
N THR A 148 -2.47 7.94 7.29
CA THR A 148 -3.89 8.30 7.22
C THR A 148 -4.64 7.76 6.02
N CYS A 149 -3.95 7.14 5.06
CA CYS A 149 -4.55 6.55 3.87
C CYS A 149 -3.80 5.25 3.54
N THR A 150 -4.30 4.13 4.03
CA THR A 150 -3.60 2.83 3.95
C THR A 150 -3.36 2.40 2.50
N GLY A 151 -4.38 2.45 1.65
CA GLY A 151 -4.31 1.89 0.31
C GLY A 151 -3.85 0.43 0.34
N LEU A 152 -2.81 0.10 -0.44
CA LEU A 152 -2.17 -1.22 -0.37
C LEU A 152 -1.17 -1.37 0.79
N GLY A 153 -1.05 -0.37 1.66
CA GLY A 153 -0.25 -0.39 2.89
C GLY A 153 1.25 -0.22 2.73
N TYR A 154 1.72 0.20 1.56
CA TYR A 154 3.15 0.32 1.32
C TYR A 154 3.84 1.35 2.22
N THR A 155 3.19 2.48 2.54
CA THR A 155 3.71 3.51 3.46
C THR A 155 3.81 2.99 4.89
N SER A 156 2.81 2.28 5.37
CA SER A 156 2.82 1.63 6.69
C SER A 156 3.92 0.56 6.80
N ILE A 157 4.06 -0.29 5.77
CA ILE A 157 5.11 -1.31 5.71
C ILE A 157 6.50 -0.65 5.64
N ALA A 158 6.64 0.44 4.88
CA ALA A 158 7.88 1.21 4.80
C ALA A 158 8.23 1.87 6.15
N ALA A 159 7.24 2.35 6.90
CA ALA A 159 7.45 2.86 8.25
C ALA A 159 8.01 1.79 9.20
N ILE A 160 7.48 0.56 9.16
CA ILE A 160 8.03 -0.58 9.90
C ILE A 160 9.47 -0.92 9.44
N ALA A 161 9.72 -0.91 8.12
CA ALA A 161 11.06 -1.15 7.58
C ALA A 161 12.06 -0.07 8.00
N ARG A 162 11.62 1.16 8.27
CA ARG A 162 12.40 2.26 8.86
C ARG A 162 12.58 2.15 10.38
N GLY A 163 12.01 1.12 10.99
CA GLY A 163 12.16 0.82 12.41
C GLY A 163 11.09 1.46 13.33
N ALA A 164 9.93 1.85 12.78
CA ALA A 164 8.81 2.26 13.62
C ALA A 164 8.45 1.16 14.62
N SER A 165 8.16 1.55 15.87
CA SER A 165 7.74 0.63 16.93
C SER A 165 6.26 0.26 16.83
N LEU A 166 5.44 1.17 16.32
CA LEU A 166 4.01 1.00 16.13
C LEU A 166 3.53 1.91 15.00
N VAL A 167 2.68 1.38 14.14
CA VAL A 167 2.00 2.12 13.06
C VAL A 167 0.49 1.94 13.22
N TYR A 168 -0.24 3.04 13.34
CA TYR A 168 -1.67 3.06 13.07
C TYR A 168 -1.87 3.50 11.63
N THR A 169 -2.74 2.81 10.90
CA THR A 169 -3.07 3.18 9.52
C THR A 169 -4.57 3.14 9.31
N VAL A 170 -5.10 4.12 8.57
CA VAL A 170 -6.54 4.34 8.42
C VAL A 170 -6.93 4.19 6.95
N GLU A 171 -7.96 3.42 6.68
CA GLU A 171 -8.55 3.24 5.35
C GLU A 171 -10.06 3.35 5.44
N VAL A 172 -10.65 4.16 4.56
CA VAL A 172 -12.10 4.37 4.54
C VAL A 172 -12.82 3.29 3.75
N ASP A 173 -12.14 2.66 2.80
CA ASP A 173 -12.74 1.72 1.86
C ASP A 173 -12.30 0.27 2.15
N GLU A 174 -13.25 -0.52 2.63
CA GLU A 174 -13.04 -1.94 2.93
C GLU A 174 -12.61 -2.75 1.70
N ILE A 175 -13.08 -2.39 0.49
CA ILE A 175 -12.68 -3.07 -0.76
C ILE A 175 -11.17 -2.93 -0.99
N VAL A 176 -10.62 -1.76 -0.67
CA VAL A 176 -9.18 -1.50 -0.77
C VAL A 176 -8.41 -2.44 0.18
N LEU A 177 -8.88 -2.61 1.43
CA LEU A 177 -8.27 -3.53 2.40
C LEU A 177 -8.41 -5.00 1.97
N GLN A 178 -9.55 -5.40 1.38
CA GLN A 178 -9.75 -6.74 0.84
C GLN A 178 -8.77 -7.03 -0.31
N LEU A 179 -8.56 -6.09 -1.22
CA LEU A 179 -7.56 -6.22 -2.28
C LEU A 179 -6.13 -6.21 -1.73
N ALA A 180 -5.83 -5.39 -0.72
CA ALA A 180 -4.56 -5.43 -0.02
C ALA A 180 -4.31 -6.79 0.64
N ALA A 181 -5.35 -7.45 1.19
CA ALA A 181 -5.24 -8.76 1.80
C ALA A 181 -4.85 -9.87 0.79
N LEU A 182 -5.24 -9.73 -0.48
CA LEU A 182 -4.87 -10.62 -1.58
C LEU A 182 -3.46 -10.37 -2.11
N ASN A 183 -2.93 -9.15 -1.94
CA ASN A 183 -1.66 -8.73 -2.52
C ASN A 183 -0.46 -9.28 -1.74
N PRO A 184 0.41 -10.12 -2.32
CA PRO A 184 1.61 -10.63 -1.64
C PRO A 184 2.57 -9.54 -1.14
N TRP A 185 2.64 -8.40 -1.82
CA TRP A 185 3.47 -7.26 -1.40
C TRP A 185 2.90 -6.52 -0.17
N SER A 186 1.60 -6.67 0.09
CA SER A 186 0.93 -6.13 1.29
C SER A 186 0.95 -7.10 2.48
N HIS A 187 1.56 -8.27 2.35
CA HIS A 187 1.55 -9.31 3.40
C HIS A 187 2.01 -8.77 4.77
N ARG A 188 3.01 -7.90 4.78
CA ARG A 188 3.54 -7.30 6.01
C ARG A 188 2.58 -6.34 6.73
N LEU A 189 1.41 -6.01 6.17
CA LEU A 189 0.33 -5.34 6.92
C LEU A 189 -0.19 -6.21 8.09
N ARG A 190 0.11 -7.52 8.10
CA ARG A 190 -0.18 -8.44 9.20
C ARG A 190 0.86 -8.39 10.35
N ASP A 191 1.89 -7.54 10.23
CA ASP A 191 2.86 -7.33 11.31
C ASP A 191 2.12 -6.81 12.55
N LYS A 192 2.36 -7.43 13.71
CA LYS A 192 1.71 -7.06 14.98
C LYS A 192 1.92 -5.60 15.41
N ARG A 193 2.89 -4.92 14.82
CA ARG A 193 3.15 -3.48 15.02
C ARG A 193 2.30 -2.59 14.13
N ILE A 194 1.53 -3.12 13.19
CA ILE A 194 0.60 -2.37 12.35
C ILE A 194 -0.81 -2.60 12.88
N ARG A 195 -1.54 -1.51 13.11
CA ARG A 195 -2.93 -1.48 13.54
C ARG A 195 -3.74 -0.80 12.42
N ILE A 196 -4.55 -1.56 11.71
CA ILE A 196 -5.39 -1.06 10.63
C ILE A 196 -6.74 -0.66 11.23
N ILE A 197 -7.19 0.54 10.91
CA ILE A 197 -8.50 1.08 11.30
C ILE A 197 -9.31 1.29 10.04
N LEU A 198 -10.48 0.66 9.94
CA LEU A 198 -11.45 0.94 8.90
C LEU A 198 -12.29 2.15 9.34
N GLY A 199 -12.16 3.27 8.63
CA GLY A 199 -12.87 4.51 8.96
C GLY A 199 -12.38 5.72 8.19
N ASP A 200 -13.09 6.84 8.32
CA ASP A 200 -12.66 8.11 7.74
C ASP A 200 -11.53 8.73 8.56
N ALA A 201 -10.41 9.04 7.92
CA ALA A 201 -9.26 9.64 8.58
C ALA A 201 -9.60 10.96 9.29
N VAL A 202 -10.54 11.76 8.75
CA VAL A 202 -10.98 13.02 9.34
C VAL A 202 -11.66 12.81 10.71
N GLU A 203 -12.39 11.70 10.84
CA GLU A 203 -13.05 11.35 12.11
C GLU A 203 -12.10 10.61 13.05
N VAL A 204 -11.39 9.60 12.52
CA VAL A 204 -10.51 8.74 13.32
C VAL A 204 -9.40 9.53 14.03
N VAL A 205 -8.87 10.60 13.43
CA VAL A 205 -7.80 11.39 14.07
C VAL A 205 -8.24 12.05 15.36
N ARG A 206 -9.54 12.33 15.53
CA ARG A 206 -10.12 12.95 16.75
C ARG A 206 -10.10 12.03 17.96
N ASP A 207 -10.10 10.70 17.71
CA ASP A 207 -10.08 9.68 18.77
C ASP A 207 -8.69 9.51 19.41
N PHE A 208 -7.64 10.03 18.76
CA PHE A 208 -6.30 9.96 19.33
C PHE A 208 -6.05 11.09 20.33
N GLY A 209 -5.34 10.75 21.41
CA GLY A 209 -4.91 11.73 22.42
C GLY A 209 -3.85 12.70 21.88
N ASP A 210 -3.67 13.80 22.58
CA ASP A 210 -2.64 14.79 22.28
C ASP A 210 -1.24 14.15 22.33
N SER A 211 -0.38 14.57 21.39
CA SER A 211 1.01 14.12 21.33
C SER A 211 1.19 12.59 21.24
N ALA A 212 0.21 11.87 20.69
CA ALA A 212 0.20 10.41 20.59
C ALA A 212 1.25 9.85 19.62
N PHE A 213 1.72 10.66 18.64
CA PHE A 213 2.57 10.21 17.56
C PHE A 213 3.86 11.01 17.41
N ASP A 214 4.91 10.33 16.97
CA ASP A 214 6.22 10.91 16.64
C ASP A 214 6.28 11.38 15.19
N ALA A 215 5.55 10.69 14.31
CA ALA A 215 5.48 11.04 12.89
C ALA A 215 4.10 10.73 12.32
N LEU A 216 3.75 11.48 11.28
CA LEU A 216 2.52 11.32 10.51
C LEU A 216 2.86 11.27 9.02
N ILE A 217 2.33 10.28 8.31
CA ILE A 217 2.36 10.18 6.86
C ILE A 217 0.94 10.43 6.37
N HIS A 218 0.74 11.54 5.66
CA HIS A 218 -0.51 11.85 4.98
C HIS A 218 -0.30 11.72 3.48
N ASP A 219 -0.70 10.57 2.94
CA ASP A 219 -0.59 10.23 1.51
C ASP A 219 -1.98 10.08 0.88
N PRO A 220 -2.77 11.16 0.85
CA PRO A 220 -4.15 11.10 0.42
C PRO A 220 -4.28 10.89 -1.08
N PRO A 221 -5.44 10.42 -1.57
CA PRO A 221 -5.80 10.49 -2.97
C PRO A 221 -5.63 11.91 -3.51
N ARG A 222 -5.49 12.03 -4.84
CA ARG A 222 -5.35 13.35 -5.48
C ARG A 222 -6.48 14.28 -5.07
N PHE A 223 -6.13 15.56 -4.87
CA PHE A 223 -7.11 16.60 -4.57
C PHE A 223 -8.21 16.66 -5.63
N SER A 224 -9.45 16.54 -5.18
CA SER A 224 -10.67 16.63 -5.95
C SER A 224 -11.80 17.13 -5.04
N LYS A 225 -12.99 17.33 -5.58
CA LYS A 225 -14.17 17.69 -4.77
C LYS A 225 -14.46 16.60 -3.71
N SER A 226 -14.36 15.33 -4.07
CA SER A 226 -14.65 14.20 -3.16
C SER A 226 -13.57 13.96 -2.10
N THR A 227 -12.34 14.42 -2.31
CA THR A 227 -11.21 14.24 -1.39
C THR A 227 -10.83 15.53 -0.64
N SER A 228 -11.58 16.62 -0.84
CA SER A 228 -11.24 17.95 -0.32
C SER A 228 -11.18 18.01 1.21
N SER A 229 -11.94 17.16 1.93
CA SER A 229 -11.90 17.03 3.39
C SER A 229 -10.53 16.66 3.93
N LEU A 230 -9.72 15.94 3.13
CA LEU A 230 -8.35 15.56 3.48
C LEU A 230 -7.32 16.69 3.33
N TYR A 231 -7.76 17.89 2.92
CA TYR A 231 -6.91 19.05 2.64
C TYR A 231 -7.40 20.32 3.35
N THR A 232 -7.99 20.16 4.55
CA THR A 232 -8.59 21.26 5.33
C THR A 232 -7.69 21.70 6.49
N LEU A 233 -7.90 22.94 6.94
CA LEU A 233 -7.22 23.48 8.09
C LEU A 233 -7.58 22.73 9.37
N GLU A 234 -8.83 22.33 9.49
CA GLU A 234 -9.36 21.59 10.66
C GLU A 234 -8.61 20.26 10.82
N LEU A 235 -8.45 19.50 9.74
CA LEU A 235 -7.68 18.24 9.76
C LEU A 235 -6.21 18.50 10.13
N TYR A 236 -5.59 19.56 9.63
CA TYR A 236 -4.19 19.88 9.94
C TYR A 236 -4.01 20.35 11.39
N ARG A 237 -5.01 20.99 11.99
CA ARG A 237 -5.01 21.29 13.44
C ARG A 237 -5.06 20.02 14.27
N GLU A 238 -5.86 19.02 13.86
CA GLU A 238 -5.86 17.71 14.50
C GLU A 238 -4.51 17.00 14.32
N PHE A 239 -3.90 17.03 13.14
CA PHE A 239 -2.54 16.49 12.93
C PHE A 239 -1.53 17.18 13.85
N HIS A 240 -1.62 18.49 14.02
CA HIS A 240 -0.78 19.25 14.95
C HIS A 240 -1.04 18.81 16.40
N ARG A 241 -2.29 18.64 16.81
CA ARG A 241 -2.67 18.22 18.16
C ARG A 241 -2.07 16.88 18.52
N ILE A 242 -2.27 15.87 17.66
CA ILE A 242 -1.86 14.47 17.91
C ILE A 242 -0.36 14.21 17.76
N LEU A 243 0.37 15.08 17.06
CA LEU A 243 1.83 14.99 16.98
C LEU A 243 2.47 15.55 18.26
N ARG A 244 3.52 14.90 18.75
CA ARG A 244 4.35 15.45 19.82
C ARG A 244 5.17 16.65 19.32
N ARG A 245 5.67 17.47 20.24
CA ARG A 245 6.65 18.51 19.92
C ARG A 245 7.90 17.91 19.25
N GLY A 246 8.37 18.50 18.16
CA GLY A 246 9.40 17.93 17.28
C GLY A 246 8.92 16.81 16.38
N GLY A 247 7.64 16.41 16.45
CA GLY A 247 7.03 15.41 15.59
C GLY A 247 6.94 15.91 14.14
N ARG A 248 7.05 14.99 13.19
CA ARG A 248 7.15 15.31 11.77
C ARG A 248 5.95 14.84 10.98
N LEU A 249 5.50 15.66 10.04
CA LEU A 249 4.47 15.38 9.06
C LEU A 249 5.08 15.30 7.67
N PHE A 250 4.79 14.25 6.92
CA PHE A 250 4.87 14.21 5.47
C PHE A 250 3.46 14.34 4.88
N HIS A 251 3.27 15.23 3.92
CA HIS A 251 2.00 15.42 3.21
C HIS A 251 2.21 15.34 1.70
N TYR A 252 1.66 14.33 1.05
CA TYR A 252 1.68 14.22 -0.40
C TYR A 252 0.76 15.27 -1.05
N THR A 253 1.25 15.98 -2.06
CA THR A 253 0.49 16.99 -2.79
C THR A 253 0.51 16.80 -4.30
N GLY A 254 1.26 15.80 -4.78
CA GLY A 254 1.48 15.56 -6.21
C GLY A 254 2.46 16.57 -6.84
N GLU A 255 2.54 16.53 -8.16
CA GLU A 255 3.39 17.41 -8.94
C GLU A 255 2.88 18.86 -8.90
N PRO A 256 3.75 19.85 -8.65
CA PRO A 256 3.39 21.25 -8.77
C PRO A 256 2.89 21.56 -10.19
N GLY A 257 1.81 22.35 -10.31
CA GLY A 257 1.25 22.76 -11.59
C GLY A 257 0.38 21.73 -12.31
N ARG A 258 0.25 20.50 -11.78
CA ARG A 258 -0.58 19.45 -12.40
C ARG A 258 -2.07 19.78 -12.43
N ILE A 259 -2.58 20.53 -11.45
CA ILE A 259 -3.96 21.03 -11.43
C ILE A 259 -3.92 22.45 -11.97
N ARG A 260 -4.50 22.66 -13.18
CA ARG A 260 -4.54 23.98 -13.81
C ARG A 260 -5.17 25.02 -12.88
N GLY A 261 -4.50 26.14 -12.68
CA GLY A 261 -4.98 27.25 -11.84
C GLY A 261 -4.87 27.00 -10.32
N LEU A 262 -4.31 25.89 -9.86
CA LEU A 262 -4.15 25.61 -8.43
C LEU A 262 -2.70 25.24 -8.08
N ASN A 263 -2.06 26.08 -7.28
CA ASN A 263 -0.81 25.74 -6.61
C ASN A 263 -1.12 24.96 -5.32
N LEU A 264 -1.44 23.64 -5.46
CA LEU A 264 -1.81 22.80 -4.31
C LEU A 264 -0.69 22.74 -3.24
N PRO A 265 0.60 22.53 -3.57
CA PRO A 265 1.66 22.55 -2.56
C PRO A 265 1.73 23.88 -1.79
N GLY A 266 1.60 25.02 -2.48
CA GLY A 266 1.57 26.34 -1.83
C GLY A 266 0.38 26.53 -0.91
N ARG A 267 -0.83 26.10 -1.33
CA ARG A 267 -2.03 26.12 -0.50
C ARG A 267 -1.88 25.25 0.75
N VAL A 268 -1.41 24.01 0.61
CA VAL A 268 -1.19 23.10 1.74
C VAL A 268 -0.14 23.67 2.68
N ALA A 269 0.99 24.20 2.17
CA ALA A 269 2.03 24.81 2.99
C ALA A 269 1.49 26.00 3.83
N ARG A 270 0.62 26.82 3.25
CA ARG A 270 -0.03 27.93 3.98
C ARG A 270 -0.93 27.42 5.10
N LEU A 271 -1.80 26.44 4.80
CA LEU A 271 -2.71 25.87 5.80
C LEU A 271 -1.96 25.13 6.92
N LEU A 272 -0.86 24.43 6.61
CA LEU A 272 -0.02 23.80 7.63
C LEU A 272 0.61 24.83 8.58
N ARG A 273 1.11 25.99 8.06
CA ARG A 273 1.61 27.07 8.92
C ARG A 273 0.50 27.66 9.80
N GLU A 274 -0.70 27.87 9.24
CA GLU A 274 -1.87 28.32 9.99
C GLU A 274 -2.31 27.33 11.08
N ALA A 275 -2.08 26.03 10.86
CA ALA A 275 -2.30 24.98 11.87
C ALA A 275 -1.19 24.91 12.93
N GLY A 276 -0.11 25.70 12.84
CA GLY A 276 0.98 25.75 13.82
C GLY A 276 2.26 24.96 13.42
N PHE A 277 2.34 24.44 12.21
CA PHE A 277 3.55 23.73 11.75
C PHE A 277 4.60 24.69 11.19
N GLU A 278 5.86 24.36 11.44
CA GLU A 278 6.96 24.85 10.61
C GLU A 278 7.08 23.97 9.36
N VAL A 279 6.95 24.57 8.16
CA VAL A 279 7.04 23.86 6.88
C VAL A 279 8.48 23.89 6.38
N LEU A 280 9.14 22.72 6.40
CA LEU A 280 10.53 22.54 5.98
C LEU A 280 10.74 22.52 4.47
N GLY A 281 9.64 22.50 3.68
CA GLY A 281 9.63 22.63 2.24
C GLY A 281 9.19 21.38 1.48
N PHE A 282 9.15 21.54 0.15
CA PHE A 282 8.71 20.50 -0.78
C PHE A 282 9.84 19.52 -1.12
N ARG A 283 9.54 18.23 -1.14
CA ARG A 283 10.47 17.13 -1.47
C ARG A 283 10.12 16.54 -2.84
N ARG A 284 10.87 16.93 -3.86
CA ARG A 284 10.61 16.56 -5.28
C ARG A 284 10.52 15.05 -5.49
N ARG A 285 11.40 14.25 -4.85
CA ARG A 285 11.38 12.78 -4.98
C ARG A 285 10.11 12.14 -4.44
N ALA A 286 9.52 12.69 -3.40
CA ALA A 286 8.32 12.18 -2.76
C ALA A 286 7.04 12.94 -3.16
N LEU A 287 7.16 14.02 -3.94
CA LEU A 287 6.07 14.91 -4.38
C LEU A 287 5.18 15.40 -3.22
N GLY A 288 5.79 15.85 -2.15
CA GLY A 288 5.08 16.29 -0.96
C GLY A 288 5.87 17.25 -0.08
N LEU A 289 5.21 17.77 0.91
CA LEU A 289 5.74 18.68 1.91
C LEU A 289 6.20 17.92 3.15
N VAL A 290 7.23 18.41 3.79
CA VAL A 290 7.64 18.02 5.15
C VAL A 290 7.41 19.19 6.07
N ALA A 291 6.78 18.93 7.22
CA ALA A 291 6.56 19.91 8.26
C ALA A 291 6.90 19.32 9.65
N VAL A 292 7.10 20.19 10.62
CA VAL A 292 7.43 19.81 12.01
C VAL A 292 6.57 20.63 12.98
N LYS A 293 6.09 19.98 14.05
CA LYS A 293 5.46 20.66 15.19
C LYS A 293 6.55 21.24 16.10
N MET A 294 6.53 22.55 16.28
CA MET A 294 7.48 23.26 17.14
C MET A 294 7.12 23.16 18.63
#